data_a5eef952810f617cea43359b3f7d4063
#
_entry.id   a5eef952810f617cea43359b3f7d4063
#
_cell.length_a   1.000
_cell.length_b   1.000
_cell.length_c   1.000
_cell.angle_alpha   90.00
_cell.angle_beta   90.00
_cell.angle_gamma   90.00
#
_symmetry.space_group_name_H-M   'P 1'
#
loop_
_entity.id
_entity.type
_entity.pdbx_description
1 polymer ?
#
loop_
_entity_poly.entity_id
_entity_poly.type
_entity_poly.pdbx_seq_one_letter_code
_entity_poly.pdbx_strand_id
1 'polypeptide(L)'
;MTGGLIQLVAYGHEDLYLTGEPQITYFKVVYRRHTNFSSEHIPQYFINNPNFGKKSTCIISKNADLIGDITLVVTLPKIKKITDKNVKFAWVKRVGFAMIKKIEIEINGRVIDRHYGEWLNLWTELTGKINGNQERGVKHAIGDTIENTMFTSKKEETILYIPLNFWFCRNSGMSLPLVSLQYSDVKINVEFQDVEKCYMLTPTHYIKCRDDIVNFKPYEYIEQKIDDTTRSGIFINYDINTKNLYYYKLSEEKLTSIPVSSSFNIYDSVQLSSILNTSSSLKYLILGKTSGFSTYPEFNNYTVTYPTPKLRNMNIVSCFILVQYYYLDEDERLKFSQSSHDYLIEQIYYTPDISIDNSNFNAQIITENPCKLMVWLTQLENNKNAKDYFNYTDTFQNKVFDTEYPDIRLNYPVGNNIILNQTVLMNGNERLSYRNADYFDTLQMHMHTKTTVLSGINMYSYALDPFGIQPSGALNTSQVDNIEVKMRLSSAININNKALFRGYLLCENILRISNGLCALVFVR
;
A
#
# COMPACT_ATOMS: atom_id res chain seq x y z
N MET A 1 -21.14 3.07 60.09
CA MET A 1 -21.22 3.45 58.67
C MET A 1 -20.53 2.40 57.86
N THR A 2 -21.11 2.01 56.74
CA THR A 2 -20.43 1.12 55.81
C THR A 2 -19.28 1.86 55.11
N GLY A 3 -18.23 1.17 54.68
CA GLY A 3 -17.04 1.82 54.06
C GLY A 3 -17.37 2.74 52.88
N GLY A 4 -18.43 2.45 52.13
CA GLY A 4 -18.90 3.29 51.03
C GLY A 4 -19.48 4.64 51.49
N LEU A 5 -20.16 4.67 52.61
CA LEU A 5 -20.65 5.93 53.22
C LEU A 5 -19.50 6.76 53.76
N ILE A 6 -18.45 6.15 54.29
CA ILE A 6 -17.24 6.87 54.74
C ILE A 6 -16.55 7.54 53.55
N GLN A 7 -16.46 6.88 52.41
CA GLN A 7 -15.90 7.48 51.20
C GLN A 7 -16.70 8.71 50.75
N LEU A 8 -18.04 8.65 50.84
CA LEU A 8 -18.90 9.76 50.42
C LEU A 8 -18.78 10.98 51.38
N VAL A 9 -18.58 10.72 52.68
CA VAL A 9 -18.43 11.77 53.69
C VAL A 9 -17.00 12.31 53.80
N ALA A 10 -16.01 11.51 53.47
CA ALA A 10 -14.61 11.89 53.42
C ALA A 10 -14.33 12.84 52.23
N TYR A 11 -14.81 14.07 52.34
CA TYR A 11 -14.71 15.14 51.36
C TYR A 11 -13.67 16.15 51.78
N GLY A 12 -12.65 16.37 50.96
CA GLY A 12 -11.56 17.30 51.21
C GLY A 12 -11.59 18.49 50.26
N HIS A 13 -10.65 19.40 50.46
CA HIS A 13 -10.54 20.61 49.64
C HIS A 13 -10.12 20.28 48.17
N GLU A 14 -9.39 19.19 47.99
CA GLU A 14 -8.96 18.66 46.70
C GLU A 14 -10.13 18.16 45.83
N ASP A 15 -11.16 17.62 46.48
CA ASP A 15 -12.34 17.07 45.78
C ASP A 15 -13.18 18.16 45.08
N LEU A 16 -13.06 19.42 45.52
CA LEU A 16 -13.72 20.57 44.88
C LEU A 16 -13.33 20.72 43.40
N TYR A 17 -12.09 20.42 43.06
CA TYR A 17 -11.62 20.49 41.65
C TYR A 17 -12.27 19.46 40.74
N LEU A 18 -12.71 18.32 41.27
CA LEU A 18 -13.29 17.23 40.53
C LEU A 18 -14.82 17.15 40.64
N THR A 19 -15.37 17.50 41.79
CA THR A 19 -16.78 17.33 42.12
C THR A 19 -17.53 18.63 42.41
N GLY A 20 -16.82 19.78 42.39
CA GLY A 20 -17.42 21.11 42.54
C GLY A 20 -18.18 21.50 41.26
N GLU A 21 -19.38 22.05 41.42
CA GLU A 21 -20.27 22.47 40.31
C GLU A 21 -20.40 21.37 39.21
N PRO A 22 -20.93 20.18 39.55
CA PRO A 22 -20.94 19.05 38.64
C PRO A 22 -21.81 19.30 37.40
N GLN A 23 -21.26 18.99 36.22
CA GLN A 23 -21.93 19.13 34.93
C GLN A 23 -22.70 17.88 34.54
N ILE A 24 -22.30 16.71 35.05
CA ILE A 24 -22.88 15.40 34.71
C ILE A 24 -23.09 14.55 35.97
N THR A 25 -23.93 13.55 35.89
CA THR A 25 -23.99 12.42 36.81
C THR A 25 -23.73 11.12 36.06
N TYR A 26 -23.02 10.18 36.65
CA TYR A 26 -22.77 8.87 36.07
C TYR A 26 -24.00 7.93 36.12
N PHE A 27 -25.02 8.30 36.84
CA PHE A 27 -26.19 7.46 37.09
C PHE A 27 -27.40 7.81 36.22
N LYS A 28 -27.25 8.81 35.34
CA LYS A 28 -28.28 9.19 34.37
C LYS A 28 -27.62 9.67 33.07
N VAL A 29 -27.89 8.97 31.98
CA VAL A 29 -27.41 9.36 30.64
C VAL A 29 -28.26 10.53 30.14
N VAL A 30 -27.59 11.60 29.71
CA VAL A 30 -28.24 12.73 29.03
C VAL A 30 -28.09 12.56 27.52
N TYR A 31 -29.23 12.44 26.84
CA TYR A 31 -29.27 12.32 25.39
C TYR A 31 -29.32 13.71 24.76
N ARG A 32 -28.45 13.93 23.77
CA ARG A 32 -28.52 15.12 22.91
C ARG A 32 -29.54 14.86 21.80
N ARG A 33 -30.48 15.81 21.59
CA ARG A 33 -31.42 15.77 20.47
C ARG A 33 -30.69 16.15 19.20
N HIS A 34 -31.01 15.50 18.09
CA HIS A 34 -30.47 15.74 16.76
C HIS A 34 -31.57 15.96 15.74
N THR A 35 -31.25 16.56 14.58
CA THR A 35 -32.16 16.66 13.43
C THR A 35 -32.49 15.27 12.87
N ASN A 36 -33.68 15.13 12.31
CA ASN A 36 -34.06 13.84 11.69
C ASN A 36 -33.39 13.71 10.33
N PHE A 37 -32.87 12.51 10.03
CA PHE A 37 -32.25 12.20 8.75
C PHE A 37 -32.42 10.71 8.43
N SER A 38 -32.23 10.37 7.16
CA SER A 38 -32.10 8.98 6.72
C SER A 38 -30.92 8.80 5.79
N SER A 39 -30.41 7.58 5.65
CA SER A 39 -29.30 7.28 4.75
C SER A 39 -29.57 6.04 3.92
N GLU A 40 -29.10 6.06 2.67
CA GLU A 40 -29.23 4.94 1.74
C GLU A 40 -27.97 4.81 0.89
N HIS A 41 -27.61 3.57 0.52
CA HIS A 41 -26.51 3.29 -0.39
C HIS A 41 -27.05 3.02 -1.80
N ILE A 42 -26.73 3.90 -2.75
CA ILE A 42 -27.24 3.82 -4.13
C ILE A 42 -26.08 3.56 -5.08
N PRO A 43 -26.16 2.53 -5.95
CA PRO A 43 -25.14 2.27 -6.97
C PRO A 43 -25.18 3.34 -8.07
N GLN A 44 -24.00 3.84 -8.43
CA GLN A 44 -23.78 4.77 -9.53
C GLN A 44 -22.90 4.11 -10.58
N TYR A 45 -23.34 4.12 -11.82
CA TYR A 45 -22.65 3.42 -12.91
C TYR A 45 -21.76 4.36 -13.71
N PHE A 46 -20.69 3.80 -14.26
CA PHE A 46 -19.79 4.54 -15.12
C PHE A 46 -20.41 4.80 -16.49
N ILE A 47 -20.11 5.96 -17.06
CA ILE A 47 -20.54 6.32 -18.42
C ILE A 47 -19.88 5.41 -19.45
N ASN A 48 -18.57 5.14 -19.23
CA ASN A 48 -17.77 4.29 -20.10
C ASN A 48 -17.67 2.90 -19.47
N ASN A 49 -17.41 1.87 -20.27
CA ASN A 49 -17.19 0.52 -19.75
C ASN A 49 -15.84 0.46 -19.00
N PRO A 50 -15.83 0.35 -17.66
CA PRO A 50 -14.61 0.29 -16.87
C PRO A 50 -13.87 -1.02 -17.13
N ASN A 51 -12.57 -0.91 -17.37
CA ASN A 51 -11.72 -2.08 -17.57
C ASN A 51 -10.26 -1.78 -17.22
N PHE A 52 -9.45 -2.81 -17.06
CA PHE A 52 -8.02 -2.68 -16.88
C PHE A 52 -7.38 -1.82 -17.99
N GLY A 53 -6.42 -0.96 -17.61
CA GLY A 53 -5.73 -0.04 -18.50
C GLY A 53 -6.58 1.12 -19.03
N LYS A 54 -7.82 1.28 -18.57
CA LYS A 54 -8.73 2.33 -19.05
C LYS A 54 -9.05 3.35 -17.95
N LYS A 55 -9.35 4.57 -18.39
CA LYS A 55 -9.95 5.62 -17.56
C LYS A 55 -11.47 5.59 -17.76
N SER A 56 -12.22 5.62 -16.65
CA SER A 56 -13.68 5.62 -16.63
C SER A 56 -14.19 6.72 -15.71
N THR A 57 -15.30 7.34 -16.11
CA THR A 57 -15.93 8.45 -15.41
C THR A 57 -17.30 8.04 -14.92
N CYS A 58 -17.60 8.30 -13.66
CA CYS A 58 -18.90 8.15 -13.05
C CYS A 58 -19.42 9.54 -12.64
N ILE A 59 -20.63 9.90 -13.08
CA ILE A 59 -21.33 11.09 -12.63
C ILE A 59 -22.16 10.69 -11.43
N ILE A 60 -22.00 11.42 -10.32
CA ILE A 60 -22.80 11.21 -9.11
C ILE A 60 -24.15 11.90 -9.30
N SER A 61 -25.23 11.13 -9.30
CA SER A 61 -26.59 11.63 -9.44
C SER A 61 -27.01 12.38 -8.16
N LYS A 62 -27.76 13.48 -8.33
CA LYS A 62 -28.27 14.29 -7.22
C LYS A 62 -29.56 13.68 -6.64
N ASN A 63 -29.47 12.44 -6.13
CA ASN A 63 -30.63 11.69 -5.65
C ASN A 63 -31.08 12.13 -4.25
N ALA A 64 -30.16 12.70 -3.46
CA ALA A 64 -30.43 13.16 -2.09
C ALA A 64 -29.64 14.45 -1.79
N ASP A 65 -29.70 14.91 -0.54
CA ASP A 65 -29.19 16.21 -0.12
C ASP A 65 -27.68 16.23 0.07
N LEU A 66 -27.12 15.19 0.71
CA LEU A 66 -25.69 15.08 0.97
C LEU A 66 -25.16 13.71 0.50
N ILE A 67 -23.85 13.63 0.25
CA ILE A 67 -23.13 12.37 0.06
C ILE A 67 -22.03 12.19 1.12
N GLY A 68 -21.93 10.97 1.61
CA GLY A 68 -20.92 10.53 2.57
C GLY A 68 -19.96 9.52 1.97
N ASP A 69 -19.93 8.31 2.53
CA ASP A 69 -18.99 7.27 2.12
C ASP A 69 -19.17 6.83 0.67
N ILE A 70 -18.06 6.61 0.01
CA ILE A 70 -18.00 6.09 -1.36
C ILE A 70 -17.15 4.83 -1.40
N THR A 71 -17.72 3.78 -1.98
CA THR A 71 -17.03 2.51 -2.17
C THR A 71 -17.01 2.14 -3.65
N LEU A 72 -15.83 1.88 -4.19
CA LEU A 72 -15.68 1.34 -5.55
C LEU A 72 -15.87 -0.18 -5.48
N VAL A 73 -16.91 -0.67 -6.13
CA VAL A 73 -17.21 -2.11 -6.21
C VAL A 73 -16.72 -2.66 -7.53
N VAL A 74 -15.86 -3.68 -7.48
CA VAL A 74 -15.25 -4.30 -8.66
C VAL A 74 -15.36 -5.81 -8.57
N THR A 75 -15.87 -6.43 -9.62
CA THR A 75 -15.92 -7.88 -9.74
C THR A 75 -14.78 -8.37 -10.64
N LEU A 76 -13.83 -9.07 -10.01
CA LEU A 76 -12.70 -9.70 -10.71
C LEU A 76 -13.17 -10.91 -11.50
N PRO A 77 -12.59 -11.16 -12.70
CA PRO A 77 -13.00 -12.27 -13.54
C PRO A 77 -12.58 -13.63 -12.98
N LYS A 78 -13.41 -14.63 -13.22
CA LYS A 78 -13.06 -16.03 -13.02
C LYS A 78 -11.92 -16.43 -13.95
N ILE A 79 -10.87 -17.05 -13.40
CA ILE A 79 -9.78 -17.63 -14.17
C ILE A 79 -10.08 -19.12 -14.40
N LYS A 80 -10.27 -19.48 -15.67
CA LYS A 80 -10.46 -20.86 -16.07
C LYS A 80 -9.18 -21.67 -15.81
N LYS A 81 -9.33 -22.98 -15.65
CA LYS A 81 -8.19 -23.88 -15.43
C LYS A 81 -7.15 -23.70 -16.55
N ILE A 82 -5.93 -23.34 -16.13
CA ILE A 82 -4.79 -23.23 -17.06
C ILE A 82 -4.41 -24.63 -17.52
N THR A 83 -4.21 -24.80 -18.83
CA THR A 83 -3.92 -26.10 -19.45
C THR A 83 -2.55 -26.64 -19.08
N ASP A 84 -1.57 -25.76 -18.90
CA ASP A 84 -0.24 -26.13 -18.47
C ASP A 84 -0.26 -26.45 -16.96
N LYS A 85 0.10 -27.68 -16.59
CA LYS A 85 0.12 -28.16 -15.19
C LYS A 85 1.12 -27.41 -14.31
N ASN A 86 2.19 -26.90 -14.90
CA ASN A 86 3.26 -26.19 -14.19
C ASN A 86 2.89 -24.72 -13.94
N VAL A 87 1.99 -24.15 -14.74
CA VAL A 87 1.60 -22.75 -14.61
C VAL A 87 0.48 -22.58 -13.59
N LYS A 88 0.73 -21.71 -12.62
CA LYS A 88 -0.25 -21.32 -11.61
C LYS A 88 -0.43 -19.80 -11.62
N PHE A 89 -1.61 -19.36 -11.24
CA PHE A 89 -2.05 -17.97 -11.23
C PHE A 89 -2.31 -17.49 -9.80
N ALA A 90 -1.94 -16.26 -9.50
CA ALA A 90 -2.33 -15.54 -8.29
C ALA A 90 -2.62 -14.08 -8.61
N TRP A 91 -3.59 -13.48 -7.94
CA TRP A 91 -3.71 -12.03 -7.88
C TRP A 91 -2.58 -11.46 -7.02
N VAL A 92 -2.15 -10.23 -7.30
CA VAL A 92 -1.18 -9.54 -6.44
C VAL A 92 -1.80 -9.24 -5.07
N LYS A 93 -0.97 -9.10 -4.06
CA LYS A 93 -1.39 -8.71 -2.72
C LYS A 93 -2.15 -7.38 -2.77
N ARG A 94 -3.29 -7.29 -2.03
CA ARG A 94 -4.14 -6.09 -1.99
C ARG A 94 -4.53 -5.63 -3.40
N VAL A 95 -4.97 -6.57 -4.23
CA VAL A 95 -5.28 -6.32 -5.65
C VAL A 95 -6.24 -5.16 -5.84
N GLY A 96 -7.17 -4.91 -4.91
CA GLY A 96 -8.08 -3.78 -4.95
C GLY A 96 -7.36 -2.43 -5.00
N PHE A 97 -6.29 -2.26 -4.25
CA PHE A 97 -5.46 -1.05 -4.31
C PHE A 97 -4.49 -1.09 -5.50
N ALA A 98 -3.87 -2.24 -5.75
CA ALA A 98 -2.89 -2.39 -6.83
C ALA A 98 -3.48 -2.15 -8.24
N MET A 99 -4.77 -2.45 -8.45
CA MET A 99 -5.45 -2.22 -9.73
C MET A 99 -5.80 -0.75 -9.99
N ILE A 100 -5.71 0.11 -8.98
CA ILE A 100 -6.00 1.54 -9.09
C ILE A 100 -4.70 2.28 -9.40
N LYS A 101 -4.61 2.91 -10.56
CA LYS A 101 -3.52 3.81 -10.89
C LYS A 101 -3.78 5.18 -10.26
N LYS A 102 -5.00 5.69 -10.43
CA LYS A 102 -5.39 7.02 -9.96
C LYS A 102 -6.91 7.12 -9.85
N ILE A 103 -7.39 7.80 -8.81
CA ILE A 103 -8.80 8.21 -8.65
C ILE A 103 -8.83 9.70 -8.40
N GLU A 104 -9.71 10.40 -9.10
CA GLU A 104 -9.91 11.86 -8.99
C GLU A 104 -11.35 12.16 -8.70
N ILE A 105 -11.59 13.12 -7.80
CA ILE A 105 -12.88 13.78 -7.67
C ILE A 105 -12.82 15.10 -8.43
N GLU A 106 -13.79 15.30 -9.32
CA GLU A 106 -13.93 16.49 -10.15
C GLU A 106 -15.27 17.13 -9.86
N ILE A 107 -15.28 18.43 -9.57
CA ILE A 107 -16.50 19.21 -9.38
C ILE A 107 -16.43 20.40 -10.32
N ASN A 108 -17.48 20.58 -11.11
CA ASN A 108 -17.58 21.66 -12.10
C ASN A 108 -16.38 21.72 -13.08
N GLY A 109 -15.90 20.57 -13.55
CA GLY A 109 -14.78 20.48 -14.48
C GLY A 109 -13.38 20.67 -13.86
N ARG A 110 -13.29 20.95 -12.54
CA ARG A 110 -12.03 21.09 -11.81
C ARG A 110 -11.78 19.89 -10.92
N VAL A 111 -10.58 19.33 -11.00
CA VAL A 111 -10.14 18.28 -10.08
C VAL A 111 -9.90 18.90 -8.70
N ILE A 112 -10.63 18.41 -7.70
CA ILE A 112 -10.53 18.88 -6.32
C ILE A 112 -9.48 18.09 -5.56
N ASP A 113 -9.50 16.76 -5.66
CA ASP A 113 -8.51 15.89 -5.00
C ASP A 113 -8.19 14.68 -5.85
N ARG A 114 -7.02 14.08 -5.60
CA ARG A 114 -6.48 12.96 -6.37
C ARG A 114 -5.82 11.95 -5.45
N HIS A 115 -6.29 10.71 -5.52
CA HIS A 115 -5.72 9.59 -4.80
C HIS A 115 -5.08 8.58 -5.73
N TYR A 116 -4.10 7.86 -5.21
CA TYR A 116 -3.39 6.77 -5.88
C TYR A 116 -3.63 5.47 -5.13
N GLY A 117 -3.55 4.32 -5.78
CA GLY A 117 -3.70 3.03 -5.13
C GLY A 117 -2.72 2.84 -3.97
N GLU A 118 -1.49 3.31 -4.12
CA GLU A 118 -0.49 3.30 -3.05
C GLU A 118 -0.89 4.20 -1.86
N TRP A 119 -1.44 5.39 -2.14
CA TRP A 119 -1.95 6.26 -1.07
C TRP A 119 -3.11 5.63 -0.29
N LEU A 120 -4.03 4.95 -0.98
CA LEU A 120 -5.12 4.23 -0.29
C LEU A 120 -4.57 3.15 0.65
N ASN A 121 -3.52 2.46 0.23
CA ASN A 121 -2.81 1.51 1.08
C ASN A 121 -2.16 2.20 2.28
N LEU A 122 -1.40 3.27 2.07
CA LEU A 122 -0.75 4.04 3.13
C LEU A 122 -1.76 4.58 4.14
N TRP A 123 -2.84 5.17 3.67
CA TRP A 123 -3.90 5.68 4.53
C TRP A 123 -4.50 4.58 5.42
N THR A 124 -4.71 3.40 4.85
CA THR A 124 -5.27 2.25 5.59
C THR A 124 -4.30 1.73 6.65
N GLU A 125 -2.99 1.74 6.37
CA GLU A 125 -1.94 1.38 7.34
C GLU A 125 -1.84 2.44 8.45
N LEU A 126 -1.75 3.72 8.11
CA LEU A 126 -1.55 4.83 9.05
C LEU A 126 -2.77 5.03 9.97
N THR A 127 -3.98 4.82 9.47
CA THR A 127 -5.21 4.93 10.29
C THR A 127 -5.57 3.65 11.03
N GLY A 128 -4.79 2.58 10.86
CA GLY A 128 -4.96 1.31 11.57
C GLY A 128 -6.14 0.46 11.13
N LYS A 129 -6.75 0.79 10.01
CA LYS A 129 -7.87 -0.02 9.48
C LYS A 129 -7.43 -1.42 9.06
N ILE A 130 -6.18 -1.59 8.65
CA ILE A 130 -5.63 -2.87 8.18
C ILE A 130 -5.03 -3.73 9.30
N ASN A 131 -4.49 -3.11 10.36
CA ASN A 131 -3.78 -3.78 11.45
C ASN A 131 -4.53 -3.70 12.80
N GLY A 132 -5.77 -3.21 12.78
CA GLY A 132 -6.63 -3.05 13.96
C GLY A 132 -7.81 -4.02 14.00
N ASN A 133 -8.79 -3.72 14.84
CA ASN A 133 -10.00 -4.55 15.03
C ASN A 133 -10.82 -4.79 13.73
N GLN A 134 -10.61 -3.99 12.69
CA GLN A 134 -11.28 -4.10 11.38
C GLN A 134 -10.44 -4.84 10.33
N GLU A 135 -9.26 -5.34 10.70
CA GLU A 135 -8.28 -5.95 9.80
C GLU A 135 -8.89 -6.97 8.82
N ARG A 136 -9.65 -7.93 9.34
CA ARG A 136 -10.26 -8.99 8.52
C ARG A 136 -11.22 -8.42 7.46
N GLY A 137 -12.07 -7.48 7.87
CA GLY A 137 -13.06 -6.88 6.97
C GLY A 137 -12.39 -6.09 5.83
N VAL A 138 -11.42 -5.26 6.16
CA VAL A 138 -10.69 -4.45 5.18
C VAL A 138 -9.86 -5.34 4.25
N LYS A 139 -9.11 -6.31 4.77
CA LYS A 139 -8.33 -7.26 3.96
C LYS A 139 -9.22 -8.01 2.97
N HIS A 140 -10.37 -8.49 3.41
CA HIS A 140 -11.33 -9.17 2.53
C HIS A 140 -11.87 -8.21 1.46
N ALA A 141 -12.25 -7.00 1.85
CA ALA A 141 -12.80 -6.00 0.95
C ALA A 141 -11.86 -5.59 -0.19
N ILE A 142 -10.55 -5.49 0.09
CA ILE A 142 -9.53 -5.13 -0.91
C ILE A 142 -8.91 -6.35 -1.62
N GLY A 143 -9.37 -7.56 -1.32
CA GLY A 143 -8.89 -8.80 -1.94
C GLY A 143 -7.54 -9.31 -1.42
N ASP A 144 -7.10 -8.88 -0.23
CA ASP A 144 -5.92 -9.41 0.46
C ASP A 144 -6.29 -10.69 1.22
N THR A 145 -6.76 -11.69 0.49
CA THR A 145 -7.20 -12.98 1.00
C THR A 145 -6.35 -14.11 0.43
N ILE A 146 -6.29 -15.22 1.16
CA ILE A 146 -5.53 -16.42 0.73
C ILE A 146 -6.04 -16.93 -0.61
N GLU A 147 -7.37 -16.94 -0.81
CA GLU A 147 -8.00 -17.43 -2.03
C GLU A 147 -7.54 -16.64 -3.26
N ASN A 148 -7.32 -15.32 -3.12
CA ASN A 148 -6.86 -14.47 -4.21
C ASN A 148 -5.35 -14.56 -4.42
N THR A 149 -4.57 -14.59 -3.35
CA THR A 149 -3.11 -14.44 -3.39
C THR A 149 -2.35 -15.77 -3.51
N MET A 150 -2.96 -16.92 -3.15
CA MET A 150 -2.34 -18.23 -3.31
C MET A 150 -2.26 -18.63 -4.79
N PHE A 151 -1.16 -19.27 -5.20
CA PHE A 151 -0.99 -19.77 -6.57
C PHE A 151 -1.81 -21.02 -6.82
N THR A 152 -2.79 -20.91 -7.70
CA THR A 152 -3.69 -22.01 -8.10
C THR A 152 -3.84 -22.09 -9.61
N SER A 153 -4.31 -23.23 -10.11
CA SER A 153 -4.58 -23.42 -11.55
C SER A 153 -5.88 -22.76 -12.03
N LYS A 154 -6.74 -22.33 -11.11
CA LYS A 154 -8.02 -21.66 -11.38
C LYS A 154 -8.31 -20.63 -10.28
N LYS A 155 -9.10 -19.61 -10.59
CA LYS A 155 -9.66 -18.67 -9.62
C LYS A 155 -11.16 -18.52 -9.86
N GLU A 156 -11.90 -18.43 -8.78
CA GLU A 156 -13.32 -18.08 -8.87
C GLU A 156 -13.47 -16.56 -8.96
N GLU A 157 -14.66 -16.14 -9.35
CA GLU A 157 -15.03 -14.72 -9.39
C GLU A 157 -15.03 -14.13 -7.97
N THR A 158 -14.47 -12.93 -7.82
CA THR A 158 -14.36 -12.28 -6.50
C THR A 158 -14.83 -10.84 -6.61
N ILE A 159 -15.71 -10.45 -5.69
CA ILE A 159 -16.20 -9.07 -5.56
C ILE A 159 -15.33 -8.33 -4.56
N LEU A 160 -14.82 -7.18 -4.95
CA LEU A 160 -14.04 -6.28 -4.12
C LEU A 160 -14.88 -5.05 -3.76
N TYR A 161 -14.75 -4.59 -2.52
CA TYR A 161 -15.37 -3.37 -1.99
C TYR A 161 -14.28 -2.41 -1.53
N ILE A 162 -13.82 -1.54 -2.41
CA ILE A 162 -12.66 -0.68 -2.19
C ILE A 162 -13.14 0.66 -1.63
N PRO A 163 -12.91 0.97 -0.34
CA PRO A 163 -13.31 2.24 0.24
C PRO A 163 -12.45 3.38 -0.32
N LEU A 164 -13.08 4.46 -0.73
CA LEU A 164 -12.41 5.68 -1.14
C LEU A 164 -12.34 6.64 0.05
N ASN A 165 -11.17 7.25 0.26
CA ASN A 165 -10.88 8.02 1.47
C ASN A 165 -10.80 9.52 1.21
N PHE A 166 -11.69 10.09 0.38
CA PHE A 166 -11.83 11.53 0.22
C PHE A 166 -12.24 12.19 1.54
N TRP A 167 -12.05 13.49 1.69
CA TRP A 167 -12.33 14.21 2.94
C TRP A 167 -13.75 13.97 3.47
N PHE A 168 -14.76 13.95 2.60
CA PHE A 168 -16.17 13.75 2.98
C PHE A 168 -16.53 12.32 3.33
N CYS A 169 -15.68 11.34 2.99
CA CYS A 169 -15.85 9.94 3.40
C CYS A 169 -15.31 9.64 4.82
N ARG A 170 -14.71 10.61 5.50
CA ARG A 170 -14.06 10.39 6.79
C ARG A 170 -14.95 10.66 7.98
N ASN A 171 -15.89 11.58 7.82
CA ASN A 171 -16.82 11.99 8.86
C ASN A 171 -18.11 12.51 8.24
N SER A 172 -19.27 12.15 8.83
CA SER A 172 -20.58 12.60 8.35
C SER A 172 -20.75 14.13 8.38
N GLY A 173 -20.09 14.83 9.33
CA GLY A 173 -20.08 16.28 9.40
C GLY A 173 -19.32 16.98 8.27
N MET A 174 -18.58 16.23 7.45
CA MET A 174 -17.87 16.73 6.26
C MET A 174 -18.54 16.28 4.96
N SER A 175 -19.74 15.71 5.03
CA SER A 175 -20.50 15.24 3.87
C SER A 175 -20.65 16.32 2.82
N LEU A 176 -20.49 15.97 1.55
CA LEU A 176 -20.55 16.92 0.44
C LEU A 176 -22.02 17.28 0.12
N PRO A 177 -22.44 18.57 0.25
CA PRO A 177 -23.83 18.98 0.06
C PRO A 177 -24.20 19.10 -1.42
N LEU A 178 -24.84 18.07 -1.98
CA LEU A 178 -25.32 18.09 -3.35
C LEU A 178 -26.45 19.14 -3.54
N VAL A 179 -27.25 19.35 -2.49
CA VAL A 179 -28.33 20.34 -2.50
C VAL A 179 -27.80 21.75 -2.73
N SER A 180 -26.57 22.04 -2.27
CA SER A 180 -25.94 23.36 -2.47
C SER A 180 -25.17 23.45 -3.80
N LEU A 181 -24.92 22.31 -4.48
CA LEU A 181 -24.20 22.23 -5.75
C LEU A 181 -25.14 22.17 -6.96
N GLN A 182 -26.07 23.11 -7.05
CA GLN A 182 -27.16 23.06 -8.05
C GLN A 182 -26.65 23.09 -9.49
N TYR A 183 -25.61 23.89 -9.77
CA TYR A 183 -25.04 24.08 -11.11
C TYR A 183 -23.73 23.37 -11.34
N SER A 184 -23.31 22.53 -10.39
CA SER A 184 -22.04 21.82 -10.45
C SER A 184 -22.26 20.32 -10.46
N ASP A 185 -21.67 19.62 -11.44
CA ASP A 185 -21.66 18.16 -11.47
C ASP A 185 -20.49 17.64 -10.67
N VAL A 186 -20.75 16.61 -9.88
CA VAL A 186 -19.72 15.84 -9.17
C VAL A 186 -19.40 14.59 -9.98
N LYS A 187 -18.14 14.42 -10.34
CA LYS A 187 -17.66 13.28 -11.11
C LYS A 187 -16.53 12.57 -10.39
N ILE A 188 -16.50 11.25 -10.47
CA ILE A 188 -15.40 10.43 -10.01
C ILE A 188 -14.77 9.77 -11.23
N ASN A 189 -13.51 10.10 -11.45
CA ASN A 189 -12.69 9.55 -12.52
C ASN A 189 -11.79 8.47 -11.94
N VAL A 190 -11.88 7.25 -12.46
CA VAL A 190 -11.03 6.11 -12.05
C VAL A 190 -10.18 5.68 -13.22
N GLU A 191 -8.87 5.67 -13.05
CA GLU A 191 -7.91 5.13 -14.00
C GLU A 191 -7.36 3.82 -13.46
N PHE A 192 -7.63 2.71 -14.17
CA PHE A 192 -7.19 1.39 -13.78
C PHE A 192 -5.79 1.08 -14.32
N GLN A 193 -5.04 0.31 -13.56
CA GLN A 193 -3.75 -0.25 -13.96
C GLN A 193 -3.93 -1.32 -15.05
N ASP A 194 -2.87 -1.56 -15.83
CA ASP A 194 -2.84 -2.67 -16.78
C ASP A 194 -3.02 -4.01 -16.06
N VAL A 195 -3.77 -4.92 -16.67
CA VAL A 195 -4.07 -6.21 -16.06
C VAL A 195 -2.80 -7.01 -15.74
N GLU A 196 -1.76 -6.90 -16.56
CA GLU A 196 -0.49 -7.61 -16.37
C GLU A 196 0.21 -7.24 -15.06
N LYS A 197 -0.07 -6.05 -14.52
CA LYS A 197 0.44 -5.60 -13.22
C LYS A 197 -0.38 -6.13 -12.04
N CYS A 198 -1.60 -6.61 -12.28
CA CYS A 198 -2.52 -7.02 -11.22
C CYS A 198 -2.44 -8.51 -10.87
N TYR A 199 -1.72 -9.32 -11.65
CA TYR A 199 -1.59 -10.76 -11.39
C TYR A 199 -0.16 -11.26 -11.55
N MET A 200 0.10 -12.43 -10.99
CA MET A 200 1.38 -13.15 -11.11
C MET A 200 1.13 -14.51 -11.74
N LEU A 201 2.06 -14.95 -12.59
CA LEU A 201 2.13 -16.30 -13.14
C LEU A 201 3.43 -16.96 -12.71
N THR A 202 3.37 -18.22 -12.31
CA THR A 202 4.54 -19.04 -11.94
C THR A 202 4.57 -20.31 -12.76
N PRO A 203 5.76 -20.85 -13.04
CA PRO A 203 7.10 -20.31 -12.84
C PRO A 203 7.44 -19.23 -13.88
N THR A 204 8.41 -18.36 -13.55
CA THR A 204 8.92 -17.39 -14.54
C THR A 204 10.16 -17.91 -15.25
N HIS A 205 10.94 -18.74 -14.55
CA HIS A 205 12.21 -19.25 -15.03
C HIS A 205 12.44 -20.69 -14.54
N TYR A 206 13.36 -21.38 -15.20
CA TYR A 206 13.88 -22.66 -14.73
C TYR A 206 15.39 -22.76 -15.01
N ILE A 207 16.07 -23.54 -14.18
CA ILE A 207 17.49 -23.89 -14.35
C ILE A 207 17.65 -25.37 -14.08
N LYS A 208 18.50 -26.05 -14.86
CA LYS A 208 18.79 -27.45 -14.67
C LYS A 208 19.79 -27.65 -13.54
N CYS A 209 19.49 -28.53 -12.60
CA CYS A 209 20.33 -28.87 -11.46
C CYS A 209 21.02 -30.21 -11.64
N ARG A 210 22.07 -30.44 -10.86
CA ARG A 210 22.84 -31.69 -10.90
C ARG A 210 22.21 -32.78 -10.07
N ASP A 211 21.62 -32.42 -8.95
CA ASP A 211 21.10 -33.36 -7.98
C ASP A 211 19.82 -34.04 -8.48
N ASP A 212 19.70 -35.34 -8.19
CA ASP A 212 18.53 -36.14 -8.56
C ASP A 212 17.33 -35.84 -7.67
N ILE A 213 17.57 -35.39 -6.44
CA ILE A 213 16.56 -35.05 -5.45
C ILE A 213 16.83 -33.66 -4.91
N VAL A 214 15.81 -32.82 -4.92
CA VAL A 214 15.84 -31.46 -4.39
C VAL A 214 14.78 -31.35 -3.31
N ASN A 215 15.22 -31.15 -2.06
CA ASN A 215 14.35 -31.09 -0.88
C ASN A 215 14.05 -29.67 -0.44
N PHE A 216 13.87 -28.76 -1.37
CA PHE A 216 13.36 -27.43 -1.05
C PHE A 216 11.90 -27.53 -0.61
N LYS A 217 11.53 -26.69 0.38
CA LYS A 217 10.11 -26.54 0.73
C LYS A 217 9.37 -25.78 -0.38
N PRO A 218 8.16 -26.17 -0.74
CA PRO A 218 7.37 -25.43 -1.72
C PRO A 218 7.27 -23.94 -1.34
N TYR A 219 7.48 -23.07 -2.33
CA TYR A 219 7.43 -21.61 -2.19
C TYR A 219 8.48 -20.99 -1.24
N GLU A 220 9.54 -21.70 -0.85
CA GLU A 220 10.60 -21.09 -0.07
C GLU A 220 11.46 -20.13 -0.92
N TYR A 221 12.05 -19.17 -0.22
CA TYR A 221 13.03 -18.25 -0.80
C TYR A 221 14.34 -18.98 -1.05
N ILE A 222 14.82 -18.90 -2.30
CA ILE A 222 16.11 -19.47 -2.72
C ILE A 222 17.03 -18.34 -3.15
N GLU A 223 18.29 -18.44 -2.77
CA GLU A 223 19.31 -17.46 -3.14
C GLU A 223 20.59 -18.11 -3.67
N GLN A 224 21.29 -17.34 -4.49
CA GLN A 224 22.61 -17.65 -5.00
C GLN A 224 23.47 -16.38 -4.88
N LYS A 225 24.59 -16.46 -4.18
CA LYS A 225 25.50 -15.32 -3.99
C LYS A 225 26.71 -15.48 -4.88
N ILE A 226 26.85 -14.60 -5.86
CA ILE A 226 28.00 -14.58 -6.78
C ILE A 226 28.65 -13.20 -6.66
N ASP A 227 29.85 -13.18 -6.08
CA ASP A 227 30.56 -11.95 -5.76
C ASP A 227 29.67 -11.01 -4.91
N ASP A 228 29.49 -9.76 -5.30
CA ASP A 228 28.66 -8.78 -4.59
C ASP A 228 27.18 -8.81 -5.02
N THR A 229 26.80 -9.74 -5.92
CA THR A 229 25.42 -9.85 -6.41
C THR A 229 24.68 -11.00 -5.77
N THR A 230 23.51 -10.71 -5.19
CA THR A 230 22.57 -11.73 -4.70
C THR A 230 21.49 -11.96 -5.74
N ARG A 231 21.43 -13.17 -6.26
CA ARG A 231 20.39 -13.64 -7.18
C ARG A 231 19.38 -14.41 -6.38
N SER A 232 18.11 -14.08 -6.55
CA SER A 232 17.08 -14.65 -5.69
C SER A 232 15.81 -15.02 -6.46
N GLY A 233 15.06 -15.94 -5.90
CA GLY A 233 13.79 -16.41 -6.42
C GLY A 233 13.00 -17.16 -5.38
N ILE A 234 11.80 -17.57 -5.77
CA ILE A 234 10.94 -18.46 -4.98
C ILE A 234 10.88 -19.79 -5.69
N PHE A 235 11.21 -20.83 -4.98
CA PHE A 235 11.10 -22.20 -5.47
C PHE A 235 9.64 -22.56 -5.72
N ILE A 236 9.32 -23.09 -6.89
CA ILE A 236 7.96 -23.50 -7.25
C ILE A 236 7.82 -25.01 -7.32
N ASN A 237 8.70 -25.65 -8.07
CA ASN A 237 8.68 -27.10 -8.28
C ASN A 237 10.02 -27.60 -8.81
N TYR A 238 10.26 -28.89 -8.63
CA TYR A 238 11.41 -29.59 -9.22
C TYR A 238 10.90 -30.79 -10.02
N ASP A 239 11.29 -30.89 -11.27
CA ASP A 239 10.99 -32.05 -12.12
C ASP A 239 12.19 -33.00 -12.12
N ILE A 240 12.03 -34.14 -11.48
CA ILE A 240 13.08 -35.18 -11.31
C ILE A 240 13.53 -35.73 -12.67
N ASN A 241 12.62 -35.85 -13.64
CA ASN A 241 12.95 -36.46 -14.95
C ASN A 241 13.84 -35.54 -15.80
N THR A 242 13.54 -34.24 -15.79
CA THR A 242 14.30 -33.24 -16.56
C THR A 242 15.38 -32.56 -15.73
N LYS A 243 15.38 -32.78 -14.41
CA LYS A 243 16.23 -32.10 -13.41
C LYS A 243 16.08 -30.57 -13.43
N ASN A 244 14.93 -30.08 -13.85
CA ASN A 244 14.65 -28.65 -13.91
C ASN A 244 14.09 -28.15 -12.59
N LEU A 245 14.76 -27.14 -12.02
CA LEU A 245 14.28 -26.35 -10.90
C LEU A 245 13.50 -25.16 -11.44
N TYR A 246 12.21 -25.15 -11.18
CA TYR A 246 11.29 -24.07 -11.58
C TYR A 246 11.17 -23.05 -10.46
N TYR A 247 11.33 -21.76 -10.77
CA TYR A 247 11.27 -20.71 -9.79
C TYR A 247 10.62 -19.43 -10.32
N TYR A 248 10.14 -18.60 -9.41
CA TYR A 248 9.70 -17.23 -9.66
C TYR A 248 10.88 -16.30 -9.39
N LYS A 249 11.34 -15.57 -10.41
CA LYS A 249 12.48 -14.65 -10.30
C LYS A 249 12.13 -13.42 -9.49
N LEU A 250 12.94 -13.07 -8.50
CA LEU A 250 12.79 -11.88 -7.65
C LEU A 250 13.85 -10.82 -7.95
N SER A 251 15.12 -11.21 -8.01
CA SER A 251 16.23 -10.28 -8.30
C SER A 251 16.28 -9.90 -9.78
N GLU A 252 16.96 -8.81 -10.09
CA GLU A 252 17.17 -8.39 -11.48
C GLU A 252 17.90 -9.45 -12.29
N GLU A 253 18.94 -10.04 -11.69
CA GLU A 253 19.70 -11.12 -12.31
C GLU A 253 19.07 -12.50 -12.07
N LYS A 254 19.29 -13.40 -13.04
CA LYS A 254 18.82 -14.79 -13.00
C LYS A 254 19.84 -15.67 -12.26
N LEU A 255 19.37 -16.76 -11.66
CA LEU A 255 20.26 -17.84 -11.19
C LEU A 255 21.13 -18.32 -12.36
N THR A 256 22.37 -18.67 -12.11
CA THR A 256 23.31 -19.09 -13.16
C THR A 256 24.16 -20.29 -12.74
N SER A 257 24.79 -20.94 -13.69
CA SER A 257 25.68 -22.07 -13.47
C SER A 257 27.15 -21.68 -13.47
N ILE A 258 28.00 -22.60 -13.05
CA ILE A 258 29.45 -22.47 -13.12
C ILE A 258 29.86 -22.51 -14.60
N PRO A 259 30.52 -21.47 -15.12
CA PRO A 259 31.10 -21.50 -16.45
C PRO A 259 32.35 -22.39 -16.41
N VAL A 260 32.38 -23.43 -17.24
CA VAL A 260 33.52 -24.34 -17.37
C VAL A 260 34.04 -24.24 -18.79
N SER A 261 35.38 -24.22 -18.95
CA SER A 261 36.00 -24.19 -20.27
C SER A 261 35.70 -25.48 -21.06
N SER A 262 35.63 -25.41 -22.36
CA SER A 262 35.34 -26.54 -23.25
C SER A 262 36.36 -27.67 -23.19
N SER A 263 37.55 -27.42 -22.62
CA SER A 263 38.60 -28.40 -22.39
C SER A 263 38.44 -29.20 -21.09
N PHE A 264 37.42 -28.91 -20.30
CA PHE A 264 37.18 -29.56 -19.02
C PHE A 264 36.35 -30.83 -19.17
N ASN A 265 36.85 -31.96 -18.65
CA ASN A 265 36.12 -33.23 -18.69
C ASN A 265 35.19 -33.36 -17.47
N ILE A 266 33.91 -33.15 -17.66
CA ILE A 266 32.87 -33.19 -16.61
C ILE A 266 32.73 -34.61 -15.99
N TYR A 267 33.16 -35.64 -16.71
CA TYR A 267 33.07 -37.03 -16.28
C TYR A 267 34.29 -37.47 -15.43
N ASP A 268 35.32 -36.64 -15.31
CA ASP A 268 36.46 -36.92 -14.46
C ASP A 268 36.14 -36.53 -13.00
N SER A 269 35.97 -37.54 -12.15
CA SER A 269 35.60 -37.36 -10.74
C SER A 269 36.62 -36.54 -9.92
N VAL A 270 37.90 -36.58 -10.28
CA VAL A 270 38.96 -35.83 -9.61
C VAL A 270 38.89 -34.36 -9.99
N GLN A 271 38.72 -34.06 -11.26
CA GLN A 271 38.53 -32.68 -11.74
C GLN A 271 37.21 -32.09 -11.21
N LEU A 272 36.16 -32.89 -11.15
CA LEU A 272 34.86 -32.48 -10.62
C LEU A 272 34.95 -32.14 -9.12
N SER A 273 35.62 -32.99 -8.34
CA SER A 273 35.82 -32.76 -6.89
C SER A 273 36.72 -31.55 -6.63
N SER A 274 37.70 -31.27 -7.48
CA SER A 274 38.56 -30.11 -7.34
C SER A 274 37.82 -28.81 -7.56
N ILE A 275 36.88 -28.74 -8.52
CA ILE A 275 36.03 -27.56 -8.74
C ILE A 275 35.02 -27.37 -7.60
N LEU A 276 34.39 -28.45 -7.14
CA LEU A 276 33.38 -28.39 -6.09
C LEU A 276 33.95 -28.01 -4.71
N ASN A 277 35.21 -28.34 -4.47
CA ASN A 277 35.87 -28.05 -3.20
C ASN A 277 36.59 -26.70 -3.17
N THR A 278 36.56 -25.94 -4.25
CA THR A 278 37.13 -24.59 -4.27
C THR A 278 36.14 -23.57 -3.69
N SER A 279 36.63 -22.58 -2.97
CA SER A 279 35.81 -21.46 -2.45
C SER A 279 35.04 -20.71 -3.55
N SER A 280 35.51 -20.75 -4.79
CA SER A 280 34.86 -20.20 -5.95
C SER A 280 33.59 -20.95 -6.39
N SER A 281 33.50 -22.26 -6.13
CA SER A 281 32.31 -23.05 -6.50
C SER A 281 31.13 -22.84 -5.55
N LEU A 282 31.42 -22.57 -4.28
CA LEU A 282 30.38 -22.26 -3.27
C LEU A 282 29.55 -21.02 -3.65
N LYS A 283 30.11 -20.13 -4.46
CA LYS A 283 29.38 -18.95 -4.98
C LYS A 283 28.18 -19.30 -5.86
N TYR A 284 28.19 -20.46 -6.52
CA TYR A 284 27.12 -20.88 -7.43
C TYR A 284 26.07 -21.78 -6.76
N LEU A 285 26.23 -22.02 -5.46
CA LEU A 285 25.29 -22.81 -4.69
C LEU A 285 23.95 -22.10 -4.59
N ILE A 286 22.86 -22.79 -4.94
CA ILE A 286 21.50 -22.34 -4.70
C ILE A 286 21.08 -22.84 -3.32
N LEU A 287 20.81 -21.91 -2.40
CA LEU A 287 20.49 -22.19 -1.00
C LEU A 287 19.03 -21.84 -0.72
N GLY A 288 18.28 -22.79 -0.17
CA GLY A 288 16.95 -22.58 0.39
C GLY A 288 17.04 -22.03 1.82
N LYS A 289 16.43 -20.88 2.06
CA LYS A 289 16.55 -20.19 3.36
C LYS A 289 15.78 -20.87 4.49
N THR A 290 14.75 -21.61 4.16
CA THR A 290 13.88 -22.25 5.16
C THR A 290 14.27 -23.70 5.39
N SER A 291 14.55 -24.45 4.31
CA SER A 291 14.95 -25.86 4.41
C SER A 291 16.40 -26.03 4.81
N GLY A 292 17.25 -25.01 4.55
CA GLY A 292 18.70 -25.14 4.62
C GLY A 292 19.27 -26.04 3.54
N PHE A 293 18.42 -26.57 2.65
CA PHE A 293 18.85 -27.43 1.55
C PHE A 293 19.60 -26.60 0.50
N SER A 294 20.55 -27.22 -0.17
CA SER A 294 21.33 -26.57 -1.22
C SER A 294 21.54 -27.51 -2.41
N THR A 295 21.59 -26.93 -3.59
CA THR A 295 21.86 -27.66 -4.84
C THR A 295 22.74 -26.85 -5.78
N TYR A 296 23.43 -27.53 -6.68
CA TYR A 296 24.22 -26.88 -7.72
C TYR A 296 23.52 -26.95 -9.07
N PRO A 297 23.53 -25.85 -9.82
CA PRO A 297 23.16 -25.87 -11.24
C PRO A 297 24.10 -26.81 -12.03
N GLU A 298 23.58 -27.38 -13.12
CA GLU A 298 24.41 -28.13 -14.07
C GLU A 298 25.41 -27.19 -14.76
N PHE A 299 26.64 -27.66 -15.00
CA PHE A 299 27.68 -26.85 -15.61
C PHE A 299 27.30 -26.31 -16.99
N ASN A 300 27.77 -25.10 -17.30
CA ASN A 300 27.52 -24.41 -18.57
C ASN A 300 26.03 -24.30 -18.93
N ASN A 301 25.14 -24.42 -17.97
CA ASN A 301 23.72 -24.32 -18.19
C ASN A 301 23.22 -22.89 -17.85
N TYR A 302 22.31 -22.38 -18.65
CA TYR A 302 21.75 -21.05 -18.46
C TYR A 302 20.32 -21.15 -17.99
N THR A 303 19.94 -20.21 -17.12
CA THR A 303 18.54 -20.06 -16.77
C THR A 303 17.70 -19.69 -17.98
N VAL A 304 16.69 -20.49 -18.23
CA VAL A 304 15.75 -20.30 -19.33
C VAL A 304 14.49 -19.62 -18.79
N THR A 305 13.99 -18.64 -19.54
CA THR A 305 12.69 -18.03 -19.25
C THR A 305 11.59 -19.03 -19.58
N TYR A 306 10.70 -19.28 -18.61
CA TYR A 306 9.55 -20.16 -18.85
C TYR A 306 8.52 -19.46 -19.74
N PRO A 307 8.05 -20.08 -20.80
CA PRO A 307 7.03 -19.49 -21.66
C PRO A 307 5.69 -19.44 -20.93
N THR A 308 5.38 -18.32 -20.32
CA THR A 308 4.09 -18.12 -19.66
C THR A 308 2.99 -17.85 -20.69
N PRO A 309 1.82 -18.51 -20.57
CA PRO A 309 0.72 -18.27 -21.50
C PRO A 309 0.19 -16.84 -21.32
N LYS A 310 -0.08 -16.16 -22.44
CA LYS A 310 -0.82 -14.89 -22.39
C LYS A 310 -2.28 -15.21 -22.06
N LEU A 311 -2.73 -14.72 -20.91
CA LEU A 311 -4.14 -14.82 -20.52
C LEU A 311 -4.96 -13.84 -21.38
N ARG A 312 -5.86 -14.39 -22.19
CA ARG A 312 -6.75 -13.59 -23.04
C ARG A 312 -8.05 -13.28 -22.28
N ASN A 313 -8.67 -12.14 -22.60
CA ASN A 313 -9.99 -11.75 -22.08
C ASN A 313 -10.06 -11.58 -20.55
N MET A 314 -9.00 -11.04 -19.98
CA MET A 314 -8.96 -10.63 -18.56
C MET A 314 -9.64 -9.26 -18.40
N ASN A 315 -10.97 -9.23 -18.44
CA ASN A 315 -11.74 -8.00 -18.29
C ASN A 315 -12.42 -7.97 -16.93
N ILE A 316 -12.63 -6.78 -16.39
CA ILE A 316 -13.50 -6.57 -15.22
C ILE A 316 -14.91 -7.02 -15.59
N VAL A 317 -15.54 -7.84 -14.74
CA VAL A 317 -16.89 -8.40 -14.98
C VAL A 317 -17.95 -7.33 -14.76
N SER A 318 -17.89 -6.65 -13.62
CA SER A 318 -18.75 -5.52 -13.29
C SER A 318 -17.97 -4.51 -12.46
N CYS A 319 -18.33 -3.23 -12.60
CA CYS A 319 -17.74 -2.15 -11.82
C CYS A 319 -18.74 -1.01 -11.69
N PHE A 320 -18.96 -0.57 -10.46
CA PHE A 320 -19.82 0.57 -10.14
C PHE A 320 -19.35 1.23 -8.84
N ILE A 321 -19.86 2.41 -8.57
CA ILE A 321 -19.57 3.12 -7.33
C ILE A 321 -20.81 3.05 -6.44
N LEU A 322 -20.64 2.56 -5.21
CA LEU A 322 -21.67 2.58 -4.19
C LEU A 322 -21.50 3.85 -3.37
N VAL A 323 -22.50 4.73 -3.41
CA VAL A 323 -22.47 6.03 -2.77
C VAL A 323 -23.49 6.05 -1.63
N GLN A 324 -23.05 6.47 -0.45
CA GLN A 324 -23.95 6.73 0.67
C GLN A 324 -24.57 8.12 0.53
N TYR A 325 -25.87 8.16 0.46
CA TYR A 325 -26.67 9.38 0.40
C TYR A 325 -27.34 9.64 1.74
N TYR A 326 -27.45 10.92 2.11
CA TYR A 326 -28.22 11.38 3.27
C TYR A 326 -29.36 12.27 2.82
N TYR A 327 -30.55 11.99 3.35
CA TYR A 327 -31.77 12.77 3.21
C TYR A 327 -31.95 13.56 4.49
N LEU A 328 -32.07 14.87 4.36
CA LEU A 328 -32.25 15.81 5.47
C LEU A 328 -33.71 16.17 5.67
N ASP A 329 -34.03 16.61 6.89
CA ASP A 329 -35.31 17.25 7.18
C ASP A 329 -35.44 18.59 6.43
N GLU A 330 -36.66 19.02 6.18
CA GLU A 330 -36.97 20.21 5.34
C GLU A 330 -36.26 21.47 5.82
N ASP A 331 -36.29 21.74 7.14
CA ASP A 331 -35.66 22.92 7.74
C ASP A 331 -34.13 22.90 7.57
N GLU A 332 -33.49 21.74 7.72
CA GLU A 332 -32.05 21.58 7.56
C GLU A 332 -31.66 21.65 6.08
N ARG A 333 -32.41 21.00 5.21
CA ARG A 333 -32.22 21.03 3.76
C ARG A 333 -32.28 22.47 3.24
N LEU A 334 -33.25 23.26 3.72
CA LEU A 334 -33.38 24.65 3.32
C LEU A 334 -32.17 25.49 3.75
N LYS A 335 -31.67 25.29 4.96
CA LYS A 335 -30.44 25.92 5.45
C LYS A 335 -29.23 25.59 4.60
N PHE A 336 -29.02 24.29 4.28
CA PHE A 336 -27.95 23.87 3.39
C PHE A 336 -28.04 24.46 2.00
N SER A 337 -29.24 24.57 1.41
CA SER A 337 -29.42 25.08 0.06
C SER A 337 -29.21 26.59 -0.08
N GLN A 338 -29.50 27.37 0.98
CA GLN A 338 -29.45 28.83 0.96
C GLN A 338 -28.15 29.42 1.51
N SER A 339 -27.45 28.69 2.37
CA SER A 339 -26.22 29.17 2.99
C SER A 339 -25.00 28.91 2.10
N SER A 340 -24.00 29.77 2.20
CA SER A 340 -22.68 29.50 1.68
C SER A 340 -21.91 28.62 2.69
N HIS A 341 -21.14 27.66 2.19
CA HIS A 341 -20.41 26.71 3.00
C HIS A 341 -18.92 26.76 2.68
N ASP A 342 -18.10 26.84 3.72
CA ASP A 342 -16.66 26.70 3.64
C ASP A 342 -16.26 25.41 4.35
N TYR A 343 -15.79 24.42 3.59
CA TYR A 343 -15.29 23.16 4.12
C TYR A 343 -13.76 23.18 4.16
N LEU A 344 -13.18 22.90 5.31
CA LEU A 344 -11.78 22.59 5.40
C LEU A 344 -11.57 21.18 4.85
N ILE A 345 -10.89 21.06 3.73
CA ILE A 345 -10.64 19.79 3.05
C ILE A 345 -9.17 19.41 3.10
N GLU A 346 -8.91 18.13 2.99
CA GLU A 346 -7.56 17.62 2.86
C GLU A 346 -7.33 17.17 1.41
N GLN A 347 -6.16 17.53 0.89
CA GLN A 347 -5.72 17.18 -0.46
C GLN A 347 -4.37 16.48 -0.41
N ILE A 348 -4.17 15.51 -1.33
CA ILE A 348 -2.93 14.77 -1.43
C ILE A 348 -2.06 15.35 -2.53
N TYR A 349 -0.83 15.73 -2.16
CA TYR A 349 0.22 16.06 -3.10
C TYR A 349 1.19 14.90 -3.21
N TYR A 350 1.47 14.50 -4.43
CA TYR A 350 2.32 13.36 -4.75
C TYR A 350 3.56 13.81 -5.49
N THR A 351 4.72 13.44 -4.96
CA THR A 351 6.00 13.57 -5.66
C THR A 351 6.21 12.33 -6.52
N PRO A 352 6.39 12.47 -7.85
CA PRO A 352 6.61 11.32 -8.74
C PRO A 352 7.80 10.46 -8.34
N ASP A 353 7.85 9.23 -8.86
CA ASP A 353 8.96 8.30 -8.66
C ASP A 353 10.29 8.94 -9.06
N ILE A 354 11.24 9.00 -8.11
CA ILE A 354 12.62 9.41 -8.36
C ILE A 354 13.51 8.20 -8.17
N SER A 355 14.28 7.85 -9.21
CA SER A 355 15.20 6.71 -9.16
C SER A 355 16.45 7.05 -8.36
N ILE A 356 16.85 6.13 -7.49
CA ILE A 356 18.03 6.24 -6.63
C ILE A 356 19.00 5.12 -7.00
N ASP A 357 20.20 5.47 -7.35
CA ASP A 357 21.31 4.57 -7.73
C ASP A 357 22.53 4.72 -6.82
N ASN A 358 22.42 5.56 -5.78
CA ASN A 358 23.50 5.86 -4.84
C ASN A 358 23.02 5.77 -3.39
N SER A 359 23.92 5.46 -2.48
CA SER A 359 23.63 5.38 -1.03
C SER A 359 23.35 6.73 -0.36
N ASN A 360 23.74 7.85 -0.96
CA ASN A 360 23.41 9.19 -0.48
C ASN A 360 22.45 9.86 -1.47
N PHE A 361 21.29 10.26 -0.99
CA PHE A 361 20.25 10.83 -1.83
C PHE A 361 19.61 12.05 -1.17
N ASN A 362 19.24 13.02 -2.00
CA ASN A 362 18.53 14.23 -1.60
C ASN A 362 17.26 14.36 -2.42
N ALA A 363 16.10 14.29 -1.75
CA ALA A 363 14.80 14.49 -2.37
C ALA A 363 14.29 15.88 -2.08
N GLN A 364 13.94 16.62 -3.14
CA GLN A 364 13.27 17.90 -3.03
C GLN A 364 11.76 17.69 -3.13
N ILE A 365 11.02 18.29 -2.19
CA ILE A 365 9.56 18.21 -2.11
C ILE A 365 9.02 19.63 -2.25
N ILE A 366 8.17 19.84 -3.26
CA ILE A 366 7.57 21.14 -3.56
C ILE A 366 6.06 21.06 -3.35
N THR A 367 5.53 21.95 -2.53
CA THR A 367 4.08 22.14 -2.33
C THR A 367 3.85 23.58 -1.87
N GLU A 368 2.65 24.10 -2.06
CA GLU A 368 2.31 25.49 -1.75
C GLU A 368 1.15 25.63 -0.75
N ASN A 369 0.55 24.52 -0.32
CA ASN A 369 -0.58 24.55 0.62
C ASN A 369 -0.12 24.23 2.06
N PRO A 370 -0.85 24.67 3.10
CA PRO A 370 -0.56 24.26 4.47
C PRO A 370 -0.50 22.73 4.59
N CYS A 371 0.66 22.19 4.94
CA CYS A 371 0.92 20.76 5.05
C CYS A 371 0.90 20.32 6.50
N LYS A 372 0.07 19.34 6.84
CA LYS A 372 0.02 18.80 8.21
C LYS A 372 0.83 17.52 8.40
N LEU A 373 1.04 16.78 7.33
CA LEU A 373 1.73 15.49 7.37
C LEU A 373 2.53 15.27 6.11
N MET A 374 3.77 14.83 6.27
CA MET A 374 4.62 14.35 5.19
C MET A 374 4.91 12.87 5.40
N VAL A 375 4.69 12.06 4.35
CA VAL A 375 4.98 10.62 4.30
C VAL A 375 5.86 10.36 3.10
N TRP A 376 6.94 9.60 3.28
CA TRP A 376 7.81 9.22 2.16
C TRP A 376 8.24 7.77 2.26
N LEU A 377 8.51 7.22 1.11
CA LEU A 377 8.78 5.82 0.90
C LEU A 377 10.03 5.65 0.06
N THR A 378 10.79 4.62 0.36
CA THR A 378 11.85 4.15 -0.51
C THR A 378 11.61 2.67 -0.79
N GLN A 379 11.43 2.32 -2.06
CA GLN A 379 11.11 0.96 -2.49
C GLN A 379 12.19 0.43 -3.42
N LEU A 380 12.68 -0.79 -3.18
CA LEU A 380 13.55 -1.46 -4.13
C LEU A 380 12.83 -1.70 -5.47
N GLU A 381 13.51 -1.40 -6.56
CA GLU A 381 12.98 -1.65 -7.90
C GLU A 381 12.70 -3.13 -8.13
N ASN A 382 13.50 -4.01 -7.54
CA ASN A 382 13.28 -5.45 -7.54
C ASN A 382 11.94 -5.87 -6.91
N ASN A 383 11.54 -5.24 -5.79
CA ASN A 383 10.24 -5.51 -5.16
C ASN A 383 9.09 -5.10 -6.09
N LYS A 384 9.22 -3.93 -6.75
CA LYS A 384 8.24 -3.45 -7.73
C LYS A 384 8.15 -4.38 -8.95
N ASN A 385 9.29 -4.84 -9.47
CA ASN A 385 9.38 -5.76 -10.61
C ASN A 385 8.83 -7.15 -10.25
N ALA A 386 9.03 -7.59 -9.01
CA ALA A 386 8.42 -8.81 -8.45
C ALA A 386 6.93 -8.67 -8.12
N LYS A 387 6.33 -7.50 -8.35
CA LYS A 387 4.93 -7.15 -8.06
C LYS A 387 4.56 -7.18 -6.58
N ASP A 388 5.54 -6.98 -5.71
CA ASP A 388 5.34 -6.73 -4.28
C ASP A 388 5.25 -5.21 -4.02
N TYR A 389 4.16 -4.62 -4.50
CA TYR A 389 3.98 -3.17 -4.62
C TYR A 389 3.96 -2.41 -3.28
N PHE A 390 3.57 -3.08 -2.20
CA PHE A 390 3.40 -2.47 -0.89
C PHE A 390 4.48 -2.89 0.11
N ASN A 391 5.62 -3.33 -0.39
CA ASN A 391 6.80 -3.66 0.37
C ASN A 391 7.86 -2.56 0.23
N TYR A 392 8.19 -1.91 1.33
CA TYR A 392 9.14 -0.80 1.41
C TYR A 392 10.40 -1.16 2.19
N THR A 393 10.67 -2.46 2.33
CA THR A 393 11.81 -3.00 3.07
C THR A 393 12.89 -3.54 2.15
N ASP A 394 14.05 -3.82 2.73
CA ASP A 394 15.22 -4.40 2.05
C ASP A 394 15.05 -5.87 1.65
N THR A 395 14.01 -6.54 2.14
CA THR A 395 13.73 -7.95 1.87
C THR A 395 12.38 -8.15 1.21
N PHE A 396 12.29 -9.20 0.38
CA PHE A 396 11.02 -9.61 -0.20
C PHE A 396 10.08 -10.17 0.87
N GLN A 397 8.88 -9.61 0.99
CA GLN A 397 7.89 -9.95 2.02
C GLN A 397 6.55 -10.42 1.44
N ASN A 398 6.54 -11.05 0.29
CA ASN A 398 5.27 -11.52 -0.25
C ASN A 398 4.73 -12.70 0.58
N LYS A 399 3.92 -12.40 1.58
CA LYS A 399 3.28 -13.36 2.49
C LYS A 399 2.30 -14.33 1.80
N VAL A 400 2.11 -14.22 0.49
CA VAL A 400 1.29 -15.13 -0.31
C VAL A 400 1.68 -16.58 -0.10
N PHE A 401 2.98 -16.80 0.15
CA PHE A 401 3.54 -18.14 0.31
C PHE A 401 3.50 -18.66 1.76
N ASP A 402 3.16 -17.80 2.72
CA ASP A 402 3.21 -18.15 4.15
C ASP A 402 2.02 -18.99 4.63
N THR A 403 0.90 -19.00 3.91
CA THR A 403 -0.37 -19.53 4.43
C THR A 403 -0.54 -21.02 4.25
N GLU A 404 0.06 -21.58 3.19
CA GLU A 404 0.02 -23.03 2.94
C GLU A 404 1.03 -23.79 3.82
N TYR A 405 2.10 -23.09 4.26
CA TYR A 405 3.18 -23.65 5.07
C TYR A 405 3.51 -22.70 6.23
N PRO A 406 2.79 -22.80 7.36
CA PRO A 406 2.98 -21.88 8.50
C PRO A 406 4.39 -21.92 9.08
N ASP A 407 5.13 -23.01 8.93
CA ASP A 407 6.53 -23.16 9.37
C ASP A 407 7.48 -22.24 8.59
N ILE A 408 7.12 -21.82 7.39
CA ILE A 408 7.91 -20.91 6.58
C ILE A 408 7.87 -19.48 7.14
N ARG A 409 6.80 -19.10 7.83
CA ARG A 409 6.63 -17.77 8.44
C ARG A 409 7.74 -17.41 9.43
N LEU A 410 8.24 -18.41 10.15
CA LEU A 410 9.21 -18.20 11.23
C LEU A 410 10.62 -17.87 10.73
N ASN A 411 10.93 -18.11 9.46
CA ASN A 411 12.27 -18.01 8.89
C ASN A 411 12.44 -16.96 7.80
N TYR A 412 11.38 -16.21 7.44
CA TYR A 412 11.53 -15.02 6.61
C TYR A 412 12.18 -13.91 7.43
N PRO A 413 13.29 -13.34 6.98
CA PRO A 413 13.86 -12.19 7.65
C PRO A 413 12.83 -11.06 7.65
N VAL A 414 12.58 -10.50 8.82
CA VAL A 414 11.81 -9.25 8.93
C VAL A 414 12.60 -8.20 8.17
N GLY A 415 12.00 -7.62 7.13
CA GLY A 415 12.67 -6.61 6.33
C GLY A 415 12.87 -5.34 7.15
N ASN A 416 14.04 -4.74 6.98
CA ASN A 416 14.38 -3.47 7.60
C ASN A 416 14.09 -2.30 6.66
N ASN A 417 13.98 -1.11 7.23
CA ASN A 417 13.92 0.12 6.44
C ASN A 417 15.20 0.25 5.58
N ILE A 418 15.03 0.58 4.31
CA ILE A 418 16.15 0.78 3.37
C ILE A 418 16.95 2.03 3.73
N ILE A 419 16.29 3.00 4.37
CA ILE A 419 16.92 4.24 4.84
C ILE A 419 17.59 3.93 6.19
N LEU A 420 18.85 4.31 6.32
CA LEU A 420 19.60 4.17 7.57
C LEU A 420 19.46 5.42 8.44
N ASN A 421 19.72 6.57 7.84
CA ASN A 421 19.65 7.87 8.52
C ASN A 421 19.10 8.92 7.58
N GLN A 422 18.45 9.94 8.15
CA GLN A 422 17.88 11.02 7.37
C GLN A 422 17.74 12.32 8.17
N THR A 423 17.65 13.43 7.44
CA THR A 423 17.41 14.77 7.96
C THR A 423 16.43 15.52 7.07
N VAL A 424 15.63 16.38 7.67
CA VAL A 424 14.69 17.25 6.98
C VAL A 424 15.20 18.69 7.05
N LEU A 425 15.38 19.31 5.89
CA LEU A 425 15.84 20.69 5.75
C LEU A 425 14.70 21.56 5.22
N MET A 426 14.67 22.81 5.66
CA MET A 426 13.78 23.86 5.15
C MET A 426 14.62 25.07 4.80
N ASN A 427 14.58 25.50 3.55
CA ASN A 427 15.41 26.59 3.03
C ASN A 427 16.91 26.43 3.40
N GLY A 428 17.41 25.17 3.34
CA GLY A 428 18.80 24.83 3.70
C GLY A 428 19.08 24.69 5.20
N ASN A 429 18.15 25.09 6.07
CA ASN A 429 18.30 24.95 7.52
C ASN A 429 17.75 23.62 8.03
N GLU A 430 18.45 22.98 8.95
CA GLU A 430 17.98 21.74 9.56
C GLU A 430 16.73 21.99 10.42
N ARG A 431 15.60 21.48 9.96
CA ARG A 431 14.38 21.38 10.80
C ARG A 431 14.53 20.27 11.83
N LEU A 432 15.13 19.18 11.40
CA LEU A 432 15.52 18.04 12.23
C LEU A 432 16.96 17.67 11.89
N SER A 433 17.78 17.57 12.94
CA SER A 433 19.15 17.05 12.81
C SER A 433 19.13 15.60 12.31
N TYR A 434 20.26 15.13 11.82
CA TYR A 434 20.43 13.78 11.29
C TYR A 434 20.02 12.72 12.32
N ARG A 435 19.00 11.90 11.98
CA ARG A 435 18.43 10.88 12.86
C ARG A 435 18.36 9.53 12.16
N ASN A 436 18.39 8.47 12.97
CA ASN A 436 18.14 7.10 12.50
C ASN A 436 16.73 6.99 11.90
N ALA A 437 16.55 6.09 10.95
CA ALA A 437 15.26 5.81 10.30
C ALA A 437 14.16 5.47 11.31
N ASP A 438 14.48 4.76 12.41
CA ASP A 438 13.55 4.40 13.48
C ASP A 438 12.82 5.61 14.10
N TYR A 439 13.42 6.80 14.02
CA TYR A 439 12.74 8.01 14.45
C TYR A 439 11.51 8.32 13.59
N PHE A 440 11.59 8.07 12.29
CA PHE A 440 10.55 8.43 11.33
C PHE A 440 9.55 7.30 11.06
N ASP A 441 10.00 6.05 11.09
CA ASP A 441 9.14 4.89 10.81
C ASP A 441 8.56 4.24 12.08
N THR A 442 9.16 4.47 13.25
CA THR A 442 8.71 3.88 14.51
C THR A 442 8.23 4.94 15.51
N LEU A 443 9.08 5.91 15.88
CA LEU A 443 8.74 6.88 16.94
C LEU A 443 7.65 7.87 16.48
N GLN A 444 7.78 8.46 15.30
CA GLN A 444 6.77 9.38 14.75
C GLN A 444 5.42 8.65 14.55
N MET A 445 5.48 7.37 14.11
CA MET A 445 4.28 6.54 14.01
C MET A 445 3.64 6.31 15.38
N HIS A 446 4.43 5.95 16.40
CA HIS A 446 3.93 5.75 17.76
C HIS A 446 3.27 7.00 18.36
N MET A 447 3.84 8.18 18.07
CA MET A 447 3.32 9.46 18.60
C MET A 447 2.00 9.89 17.94
N HIS A 448 1.78 9.58 16.67
CA HIS A 448 0.70 10.14 15.86
C HIS A 448 -0.28 9.12 15.31
N THR A 449 0.03 7.81 15.34
CA THR A 449 -0.89 6.75 14.91
C THR A 449 -1.32 5.86 16.08
N LYS A 450 -2.45 5.20 15.94
CA LYS A 450 -2.99 4.29 16.97
C LYS A 450 -2.60 2.83 16.75
N THR A 451 -1.77 2.55 15.75
CA THR A 451 -1.47 1.19 15.31
C THR A 451 -0.02 1.04 14.90
N THR A 452 0.45 -0.20 14.89
CA THR A 452 1.76 -0.54 14.35
C THR A 452 1.70 -0.53 12.82
N VAL A 453 2.56 0.27 12.21
CA VAL A 453 2.69 0.40 10.76
C VAL A 453 3.84 -0.49 10.27
N LEU A 454 3.78 -0.93 9.01
CA LEU A 454 4.86 -1.71 8.40
C LEU A 454 6.16 -0.88 8.30
N SER A 455 7.30 -1.53 8.54
CA SER A 455 8.62 -0.90 8.38
C SER A 455 8.85 -0.38 6.96
N GLY A 456 9.59 0.72 6.85
CA GLY A 456 9.91 1.36 5.57
C GLY A 456 8.95 2.49 5.16
N ILE A 457 7.86 2.71 5.91
CA ILE A 457 7.01 3.88 5.76
C ILE A 457 7.53 4.96 6.71
N ASN A 458 8.06 6.06 6.16
CA ASN A 458 8.60 7.15 6.96
C ASN A 458 7.60 8.30 7.02
N MET A 459 7.42 8.88 8.20
CA MET A 459 6.46 9.94 8.45
C MET A 459 7.07 11.08 9.28
N TYR A 460 6.63 12.30 8.99
CA TYR A 460 6.85 13.44 9.86
C TYR A 460 5.58 14.30 9.94
N SER A 461 5.11 14.54 11.15
CA SER A 461 3.92 15.36 11.40
C SER A 461 4.28 16.78 11.79
N TYR A 462 3.64 17.76 11.15
CA TYR A 462 3.65 19.17 11.56
C TYR A 462 2.48 19.50 12.47
N ALA A 463 1.47 18.62 12.53
CA ALA A 463 0.29 18.72 13.36
C ALA A 463 0.43 17.87 14.63
N LEU A 464 -0.28 18.24 15.70
CA LEU A 464 -0.36 17.42 16.92
C LEU A 464 -1.14 16.12 16.69
N ASP A 465 -2.26 16.21 15.97
CA ASP A 465 -3.08 15.07 15.53
C ASP A 465 -3.36 15.18 14.02
N PRO A 466 -2.47 14.60 13.17
CA PRO A 466 -2.59 14.73 11.72
C PRO A 466 -3.78 13.96 11.13
N PHE A 467 -4.34 13.01 11.87
CA PHE A 467 -5.48 12.19 11.44
C PHE A 467 -6.81 12.64 12.06
N GLY A 468 -6.77 13.65 12.94
CA GLY A 468 -7.94 14.27 13.53
C GLY A 468 -8.73 15.09 12.53
N ILE A 469 -10.03 15.25 12.82
CA ILE A 469 -10.95 16.04 11.97
C ILE A 469 -10.69 17.52 12.15
N GLN A 470 -10.37 17.94 13.39
CA GLN A 470 -10.08 19.34 13.70
C GLN A 470 -8.64 19.69 13.34
N PRO A 471 -8.36 20.87 12.79
CA PRO A 471 -7.00 21.30 12.53
C PRO A 471 -6.21 21.40 13.83
N SER A 472 -5.00 20.85 13.86
CA SER A 472 -4.13 20.80 15.04
C SER A 472 -2.71 21.30 14.77
N GLY A 473 -2.54 22.07 13.69
CA GLY A 473 -1.28 22.65 13.24
C GLY A 473 -0.94 22.22 11.81
N ALA A 474 -0.23 23.08 11.11
CA ALA A 474 0.27 22.83 9.77
C ALA A 474 1.51 23.69 9.52
N LEU A 475 2.37 23.23 8.59
CA LEU A 475 3.42 24.05 7.99
C LEU A 475 2.86 24.74 6.75
N ASN A 476 2.86 26.06 6.73
CA ASN A 476 2.51 26.78 5.51
C ASN A 476 3.68 26.72 4.51
N THR A 477 3.58 25.81 3.58
CA THR A 477 4.64 25.53 2.60
C THR A 477 4.76 26.61 1.54
N SER A 478 3.76 27.50 1.37
CA SER A 478 3.88 28.66 0.49
C SER A 478 4.92 29.69 0.96
N GLN A 479 5.32 29.62 2.22
CA GLN A 479 6.35 30.49 2.83
C GLN A 479 7.73 29.81 2.92
N VAL A 480 7.84 28.58 2.37
CA VAL A 480 9.07 27.78 2.37
C VAL A 480 9.43 27.45 0.93
N ASP A 481 10.54 28.01 0.45
CA ASP A 481 10.95 27.83 -0.96
C ASP A 481 11.37 26.39 -1.26
N ASN A 482 11.96 25.70 -0.28
CA ASN A 482 12.51 24.38 -0.47
C ASN A 482 12.39 23.51 0.80
N ILE A 483 11.80 22.35 0.65
CA ILE A 483 11.81 21.27 1.65
C ILE A 483 12.62 20.12 1.06
N GLU A 484 13.70 19.76 1.74
CA GLU A 484 14.58 18.67 1.32
C GLU A 484 14.60 17.56 2.37
N VAL A 485 14.57 16.33 1.90
CA VAL A 485 14.85 15.14 2.73
C VAL A 485 16.17 14.56 2.24
N LYS A 486 17.23 14.77 3.04
CA LYS A 486 18.53 14.13 2.78
C LYS A 486 18.58 12.81 3.52
N MET A 487 18.94 11.76 2.82
CA MET A 487 18.96 10.42 3.38
C MET A 487 20.21 9.65 2.99
N ARG A 488 20.65 8.82 3.94
CA ARG A 488 21.66 7.80 3.72
C ARG A 488 20.98 6.45 3.70
N LEU A 489 21.13 5.75 2.61
CA LEU A 489 20.52 4.46 2.34
C LEU A 489 21.51 3.32 2.61
N SER A 490 21.00 2.11 2.66
CA SER A 490 21.81 0.90 2.74
C SER A 490 22.83 0.85 1.59
N SER A 491 24.03 0.36 1.87
CA SER A 491 25.10 0.15 0.87
C SER A 491 24.72 -0.87 -0.22
N ALA A 492 23.63 -1.62 -0.02
CA ALA A 492 23.08 -2.52 -1.02
C ALA A 492 22.49 -1.77 -2.23
N ILE A 493 22.21 -0.45 -2.10
CA ILE A 493 21.72 0.37 -3.21
C ILE A 493 22.89 0.86 -4.04
N ASN A 494 22.85 0.49 -5.31
CA ASN A 494 23.86 0.83 -6.32
C ASN A 494 23.21 0.84 -7.71
N ILE A 495 24.01 1.05 -8.75
CA ILE A 495 23.54 1.11 -10.14
C ILE A 495 22.80 -0.18 -10.56
N ASN A 496 23.16 -1.33 -9.99
CA ASN A 496 22.55 -2.63 -10.32
C ASN A 496 21.36 -2.99 -9.42
N ASN A 497 21.21 -2.31 -8.28
CA ASN A 497 20.11 -2.51 -7.33
C ASN A 497 19.54 -1.16 -6.92
N LYS A 498 18.73 -0.60 -7.79
CA LYS A 498 18.13 0.72 -7.63
C LYS A 498 16.95 0.71 -6.68
N ALA A 499 16.70 1.87 -6.09
CA ALA A 499 15.48 2.13 -5.33
C ALA A 499 14.69 3.29 -5.95
N LEU A 500 13.43 3.39 -5.60
CA LEU A 500 12.52 4.45 -6.02
C LEU A 500 12.06 5.23 -4.79
N PHE A 501 12.26 6.53 -4.82
CA PHE A 501 11.71 7.44 -3.80
C PHE A 501 10.36 7.97 -4.24
N ARG A 502 9.42 8.11 -3.28
CA ARG A 502 8.11 8.74 -3.44
C ARG A 502 7.75 9.52 -2.20
N GLY A 503 7.14 10.67 -2.38
CA GLY A 503 6.64 11.49 -1.30
C GLY A 503 5.14 11.76 -1.43
N TYR A 504 4.46 11.78 -0.30
CA TYR A 504 3.06 12.15 -0.16
C TYR A 504 2.93 13.22 0.92
N LEU A 505 2.23 14.30 0.61
CA LEU A 505 1.95 15.34 1.57
C LEU A 505 0.44 15.46 1.73
N LEU A 506 -0.01 15.45 2.96
CA LEU A 506 -1.40 15.72 3.32
C LEU A 506 -1.51 17.20 3.66
N CYS A 507 -2.10 17.96 2.77
CA CYS A 507 -2.24 19.42 2.87
C CYS A 507 -3.69 19.81 3.06
N GLU A 508 -3.91 20.94 3.68
CA GLU A 508 -5.22 21.53 3.92
C GLU A 508 -5.56 22.56 2.83
N ASN A 509 -6.82 22.63 2.47
CA ASN A 509 -7.39 23.64 1.59
C ASN A 509 -8.82 23.95 2.03
N ILE A 510 -9.41 25.02 1.50
CA ILE A 510 -10.79 25.38 1.75
C ILE A 510 -11.59 25.20 0.46
N LEU A 511 -12.64 24.38 0.53
CA LEU A 511 -13.62 24.24 -0.53
C LEU A 511 -14.82 25.16 -0.20
N ARG A 512 -14.96 26.22 -0.96
CA ARG A 512 -16.07 27.16 -0.84
C ARG A 512 -17.19 26.78 -1.79
N ILE A 513 -18.39 26.64 -1.25
CA ILE A 513 -19.62 26.38 -2.00
C ILE A 513 -20.53 27.57 -1.80
N SER A 514 -20.86 28.25 -2.87
CA SER A 514 -21.77 29.41 -2.85
C SER A 514 -22.52 29.56 -4.18
N ASN A 515 -23.79 29.96 -4.12
CA ASN A 515 -24.63 30.21 -5.30
C ASN A 515 -24.67 29.04 -6.30
N GLY A 516 -24.68 27.79 -5.79
CA GLY A 516 -24.75 26.60 -6.63
C GLY A 516 -23.44 26.16 -7.28
N LEU A 517 -22.34 26.88 -7.03
CA LEU A 517 -20.98 26.61 -7.56
C LEU A 517 -20.01 26.30 -6.44
N CYS A 518 -18.92 25.65 -6.78
CA CYS A 518 -17.82 25.43 -5.84
C CYS A 518 -16.46 25.83 -6.41
N ALA A 519 -15.56 26.28 -5.52
CA ALA A 519 -14.19 26.61 -5.85
C ALA A 519 -13.26 26.32 -4.67
N LEU A 520 -12.01 26.02 -4.98
CA LEU A 520 -10.93 26.01 -3.98
C LEU A 520 -10.51 27.45 -3.68
N VAL A 521 -10.27 27.76 -2.41
CA VAL A 521 -9.81 29.09 -1.98
C VAL A 521 -8.32 29.24 -2.26
N PHE A 522 -7.52 28.18 -1.95
CA PHE A 522 -6.11 28.18 -2.30
C PHE A 522 -5.97 27.57 -3.69
N VAL A 523 -5.83 28.43 -4.68
CA VAL A 523 -5.73 28.06 -6.10
C VAL A 523 -4.32 28.40 -6.58
N ARG A 524 -3.70 27.48 -7.31
CA ARG A 524 -2.47 27.70 -8.08
C ARG A 524 -2.76 28.34 -9.42
#